data_94727753bc93d3a39dddfee3db4551a6
#
_entry.id   94727753bc93d3a39dddfee3db4551a6
#
_cell.length_a   1.000
_cell.length_b   1.000
_cell.length_c   1.000
_cell.angle_alpha   90.00
_cell.angle_beta   90.00
_cell.angle_gamma   90.00
#
_symmetry.space_group_name_H-M   'P 1'
#
loop_
_entity.id
_entity.type
_entity.pdbx_description
1 polymer ?
#
loop_
_entity_poly.entity_id
_entity_poly.type
_entity_poly.pdbx_seq_one_letter_code
_entity_poly.pdbx_strand_id
1 'polypeptide(L)'
;MKKIAIIGAGNAGCISALHFYYYAHDKYEIEIYHSPGEHPIERVGQGTVVPPAGLIASVLDLNWYAPENPIGATFKSGILYEGWGKSKDEFFHPFPMTNMSMHYVPQKLSNAVLESGLFKVKQQTINDPEKEIDADIIIDCRGRHNRDKDNYEPLINPLNACLLCRKEGRDNDLIYTRTVATPDGWTFVVPNQDSTSYGYLYNNKITSKEEATYNMME
;
A
#
# COMPACT_ATOMS: atom_id res chain seq x y z
N MET A 1 7.23 20.39 22.41
CA MET A 1 7.63 19.56 21.26
C MET A 1 6.82 20.04 20.07
N LYS A 2 7.39 20.13 18.90
CA LYS A 2 6.65 20.46 17.69
C LYS A 2 5.72 19.30 17.32
N LYS A 3 4.66 19.59 16.56
CA LYS A 3 3.61 18.65 16.26
C LYS A 3 3.57 18.34 14.75
N ILE A 4 3.48 17.07 14.41
CA ILE A 4 3.15 16.58 13.07
C ILE A 4 1.77 15.95 13.12
N ALA A 5 0.85 16.45 12.29
CA ALA A 5 -0.47 15.88 12.09
C ALA A 5 -0.52 15.10 10.77
N ILE A 6 -0.93 13.85 10.84
CA ILE A 6 -1.12 12.98 9.68
C ILE A 6 -2.61 12.72 9.53
N ILE A 7 -3.18 13.07 8.38
CA ILE A 7 -4.61 12.95 8.13
C ILE A 7 -4.86 11.76 7.19
N GLY A 8 -5.48 10.73 7.73
CA GLY A 8 -5.74 9.47 7.05
C GLY A 8 -4.85 8.34 7.56
N ALA A 9 -5.46 7.19 7.85
CA ALA A 9 -4.80 5.98 8.35
C ALA A 9 -4.69 4.86 7.28
N GLY A 10 -4.72 5.21 6.01
CA GLY A 10 -4.39 4.30 4.91
C GLY A 10 -2.89 4.06 4.80
N ASN A 11 -2.45 3.35 3.76
CA ASN A 11 -1.03 3.04 3.53
C ASN A 11 -0.13 4.27 3.63
N ALA A 12 -0.48 5.35 2.94
CA ALA A 12 0.33 6.57 2.94
C ALA A 12 0.46 7.17 4.34
N GLY A 13 -0.64 7.28 5.09
CA GLY A 13 -0.63 7.82 6.44
C GLY A 13 0.13 6.95 7.42
N CYS A 14 -0.08 5.65 7.40
CA CYS A 14 0.63 4.71 8.27
C CYS A 14 2.13 4.71 8.02
N ILE A 15 2.56 4.65 6.76
CA ILE A 15 4.00 4.68 6.42
C ILE A 15 4.61 6.03 6.78
N SER A 16 3.89 7.15 6.57
CA SER A 16 4.35 8.47 7.00
C SER A 16 4.50 8.55 8.53
N ALA A 17 3.53 8.04 9.28
CA ALA A 17 3.60 8.01 10.74
C ALA A 17 4.82 7.23 11.24
N LEU A 18 5.02 6.03 10.71
CA LEU A 18 6.17 5.19 11.04
C LEU A 18 7.49 5.86 10.67
N HIS A 19 7.55 6.54 9.51
CA HIS A 19 8.74 7.27 9.05
C HIS A 19 9.09 8.42 10.00
N PHE A 20 8.14 9.28 10.33
CA PHE A 20 8.39 10.38 11.26
C PHE A 20 8.69 9.89 12.67
N TYR A 21 8.08 8.80 13.11
CA TYR A 21 8.42 8.18 14.38
C TYR A 21 9.87 7.70 14.40
N TYR A 22 10.28 6.95 13.39
CA TYR A 22 11.64 6.40 13.31
C TYR A 22 12.73 7.48 13.32
N TYR A 23 12.51 8.58 12.58
CA TYR A 23 13.55 9.61 12.39
C TYR A 23 13.44 10.83 13.30
N ALA A 24 12.29 11.05 13.94
CA ALA A 24 12.01 12.34 14.56
C ALA A 24 11.13 12.30 15.82
N HIS A 25 10.85 11.13 16.41
CA HIS A 25 9.98 11.02 17.60
C HIS A 25 10.55 11.76 18.82
N ASP A 26 11.85 12.02 18.88
CA ASP A 26 12.52 12.83 19.90
C ASP A 26 12.24 14.33 19.78
N LYS A 27 11.84 14.81 18.60
CA LYS A 27 11.62 16.22 18.27
C LYS A 27 10.18 16.59 18.05
N TYR A 28 9.38 15.63 17.59
CA TYR A 28 8.00 15.84 17.20
C TYR A 28 7.06 14.89 17.91
N GLU A 29 5.92 15.43 18.32
CA GLU A 29 4.75 14.65 18.68
C GLU A 29 3.97 14.33 17.40
N ILE A 30 3.64 13.05 17.19
CA ILE A 30 2.96 12.61 15.97
C ILE A 30 1.51 12.26 16.32
N GLU A 31 0.59 12.96 15.68
CA GLU A 31 -0.85 12.73 15.80
C GLU A 31 -1.40 12.16 14.49
N ILE A 32 -2.23 11.11 14.57
CA ILE A 32 -2.92 10.52 13.42
C ILE A 32 -4.41 10.83 13.54
N TYR A 33 -4.96 11.44 12.52
CA TYR A 33 -6.39 11.73 12.39
C TYR A 33 -7.00 10.76 11.38
N HIS A 34 -8.03 10.03 11.76
CA HIS A 34 -8.77 9.18 10.83
C HIS A 34 -10.26 9.32 11.04
N SER A 35 -11.03 9.24 9.95
CA SER A 35 -12.49 9.33 10.04
C SER A 35 -13.07 8.11 10.75
N PRO A 36 -14.16 8.25 11.50
CA PRO A 36 -14.88 7.12 12.04
C PRO A 36 -15.56 6.30 10.93
N GLY A 37 -15.77 5.02 11.19
CA GLY A 37 -16.47 4.11 10.28
C GLY A 37 -15.55 3.27 9.40
N GLU A 38 -16.17 2.39 8.62
CA GLU A 38 -15.46 1.57 7.66
C GLU A 38 -15.10 2.41 6.43
N HIS A 39 -13.83 2.49 6.14
CA HIS A 39 -13.34 3.06 4.89
C HIS A 39 -13.03 1.94 3.91
N PRO A 40 -13.34 2.12 2.61
CA PRO A 40 -12.91 1.19 1.59
C PRO A 40 -11.40 1.29 1.46
N ILE A 41 -10.69 0.57 2.32
CA ILE A 41 -9.28 0.30 2.11
C ILE A 41 -9.20 -0.68 0.95
N GLU A 42 -8.27 -0.45 0.04
CA GLU A 42 -8.01 -1.39 -1.06
C GLU A 42 -7.84 -2.79 -0.48
N ARG A 43 -8.76 -3.69 -0.82
CA ARG A 43 -8.80 -5.06 -0.28
C ARG A 43 -7.80 -5.99 -0.96
N VAL A 44 -6.67 -5.44 -1.36
CA VAL A 44 -5.57 -6.19 -1.99
C VAL A 44 -4.29 -6.03 -1.18
N GLY A 45 -3.48 -7.06 -1.16
CA GLY A 45 -2.16 -6.99 -0.56
C GLY A 45 -1.28 -5.95 -1.24
N GLN A 46 -0.31 -5.48 -0.50
CA GLN A 46 0.69 -4.52 -0.97
C GLN A 46 2.08 -5.12 -0.87
N GLY A 47 2.99 -4.64 -1.73
CA GLY A 47 4.38 -5.02 -1.68
C GLY A 47 5.27 -3.81 -1.46
N THR A 48 6.24 -3.92 -0.56
CA THR A 48 7.25 -2.88 -0.38
C THR A 48 8.40 -3.05 -1.37
N VAL A 49 9.21 -2.00 -1.48
CA VAL A 49 10.64 -2.09 -1.76
C VAL A 49 11.38 -2.17 -0.42
N VAL A 50 12.71 -2.28 -0.45
CA VAL A 50 13.50 -2.59 0.74
C VAL A 50 13.37 -1.60 1.91
N PRO A 51 13.55 -0.26 1.74
CA PRO A 51 13.57 0.64 2.89
C PRO A 51 12.29 0.66 3.73
N PRO A 52 11.07 0.69 3.14
CA PRO A 52 9.85 0.66 3.93
C PRO A 52 9.64 -0.60 4.74
N ALA A 53 10.12 -1.76 4.28
CA ALA A 53 10.00 -3.01 5.02
C ALA A 53 10.79 -2.97 6.34
N GLY A 54 12.03 -2.51 6.28
CA GLY A 54 12.87 -2.32 7.47
C GLY A 54 12.28 -1.33 8.45
N LEU A 55 11.72 -0.23 7.93
CA LEU A 55 11.06 0.79 8.75
C LEU A 55 9.84 0.22 9.50
N ILE A 56 8.94 -0.47 8.79
CA ILE A 56 7.75 -1.09 9.37
C ILE A 56 8.15 -2.10 10.46
N ALA A 57 9.10 -2.98 10.16
CA ALA A 57 9.54 -4.01 11.08
C ALA A 57 10.17 -3.40 12.34
N SER A 58 11.04 -2.38 12.19
CA SER A 58 11.76 -1.77 13.31
C SER A 58 10.85 -0.95 14.23
N VAL A 59 9.92 -0.16 13.68
CA VAL A 59 9.07 0.70 14.51
C VAL A 59 7.98 -0.08 15.22
N LEU A 60 7.41 -1.09 14.57
CA LEU A 60 6.36 -1.91 15.16
C LEU A 60 6.91 -3.12 15.94
N ASP A 61 8.24 -3.27 16.05
CA ASP A 61 8.91 -4.42 16.67
C ASP A 61 8.38 -5.76 16.14
N LEU A 62 8.27 -5.87 14.81
CA LEU A 62 7.65 -7.01 14.17
C LEU A 62 8.64 -8.13 13.91
N ASN A 63 8.37 -9.31 14.48
CA ASN A 63 8.90 -10.55 13.96
C ASN A 63 8.06 -11.03 12.77
N TRP A 64 8.34 -10.50 11.61
CA TRP A 64 7.57 -10.82 10.40
C TRP A 64 7.91 -12.18 9.77
N TYR A 65 8.91 -12.90 10.31
CA TYR A 65 9.14 -14.33 10.03
C TYR A 65 8.21 -15.24 10.81
N ALA A 66 7.51 -14.72 11.84
CA ALA A 66 6.55 -15.51 12.57
C ALA A 66 5.44 -15.99 11.62
N PRO A 67 5.00 -17.23 11.72
CA PRO A 67 3.91 -17.76 10.91
C PRO A 67 2.64 -16.92 10.97
N GLU A 68 2.40 -16.32 12.14
CA GLU A 68 1.32 -15.35 12.35
C GLU A 68 1.95 -14.05 12.82
N ASN A 69 1.80 -13.00 12.03
CA ASN A 69 2.24 -11.67 12.39
C ASN A 69 1.10 -10.66 12.19
N PRO A 70 1.08 -9.54 12.95
CA PRO A 70 -0.07 -8.65 13.02
C PRO A 70 -0.43 -7.97 11.70
N ILE A 71 0.50 -7.88 10.75
CA ILE A 71 0.24 -7.22 9.47
C ILE A 71 0.07 -8.19 8.30
N GLY A 72 0.10 -9.51 8.57
CA GLY A 72 0.04 -10.55 7.54
C GLY A 72 1.23 -10.48 6.57
N ALA A 73 2.41 -10.09 7.07
CA ALA A 73 3.60 -9.93 6.24
C ALA A 73 4.12 -11.27 5.73
N THR A 74 4.59 -11.25 4.49
CA THR A 74 5.29 -12.37 3.86
C THR A 74 6.54 -11.85 3.16
N PHE A 75 7.54 -12.72 3.00
CA PHE A 75 8.78 -12.36 2.35
C PHE A 75 8.57 -12.04 0.87
N LYS A 76 9.26 -11.00 0.39
CA LYS A 76 9.30 -10.60 -1.00
C LYS A 76 10.74 -10.55 -1.49
N SER A 77 11.12 -11.51 -2.33
CA SER A 77 12.48 -11.65 -2.88
C SER A 77 12.74 -10.78 -4.11
N GLY A 78 11.70 -10.21 -4.71
CA GLY A 78 11.83 -9.44 -5.93
C GLY A 78 10.51 -9.25 -6.68
N ILE A 79 10.64 -8.99 -7.97
CA ILE A 79 9.51 -8.85 -8.91
C ILE A 79 9.79 -9.69 -10.14
N LEU A 80 8.86 -10.56 -10.50
CA LEU A 80 8.87 -11.27 -11.77
C LEU A 80 8.04 -10.50 -12.80
N TYR A 81 8.64 -10.19 -13.92
CA TYR A 81 8.01 -9.55 -15.07
C TYR A 81 7.79 -10.60 -16.16
N GLU A 82 6.55 -10.79 -16.59
CA GLU A 82 6.14 -11.78 -17.57
C GLU A 82 5.47 -11.08 -18.77
N GLY A 83 5.90 -11.37 -19.96
CA GLY A 83 5.32 -10.83 -21.19
C GLY A 83 5.65 -9.36 -21.48
N TRP A 84 6.50 -8.72 -20.71
CA TRP A 84 6.92 -7.33 -20.91
C TRP A 84 7.99 -7.25 -22.03
N GLY A 85 7.82 -6.29 -22.91
CA GLY A 85 8.76 -6.06 -24.02
C GLY A 85 8.46 -6.89 -25.26
N LYS A 86 9.39 -6.86 -26.22
CA LYS A 86 9.21 -7.45 -27.56
C LYS A 86 9.35 -8.97 -27.58
N SER A 87 10.19 -9.53 -26.71
CA SER A 87 10.50 -10.96 -26.66
C SER A 87 9.45 -11.79 -25.92
N LYS A 88 8.60 -11.15 -25.10
CA LYS A 88 7.67 -11.82 -24.19
C LYS A 88 8.34 -12.79 -23.21
N ASP A 89 9.63 -12.59 -22.97
CA ASP A 89 10.40 -13.39 -22.03
C ASP A 89 10.06 -12.99 -20.59
N GLU A 90 10.40 -13.88 -19.67
CA GLU A 90 10.35 -13.60 -18.24
C GLU A 90 11.62 -12.89 -17.79
N PHE A 91 11.47 -11.92 -16.92
CA PHE A 91 12.58 -11.22 -16.29
C PHE A 91 12.34 -11.13 -14.78
N PHE A 92 13.20 -11.75 -14.00
CA PHE A 92 13.18 -11.62 -12.55
C PHE A 92 14.12 -10.49 -12.11
N HIS A 93 13.57 -9.51 -11.39
CA HIS A 93 14.32 -8.44 -10.73
C HIS A 93 14.49 -8.80 -9.26
N PRO A 94 15.64 -9.36 -8.84
CA PRO A 94 15.88 -9.74 -7.46
C PRO A 94 16.08 -8.51 -6.58
N PHE A 95 15.62 -8.59 -5.34
CA PHE A 95 16.01 -7.64 -4.31
C PHE A 95 17.24 -8.15 -3.55
N PRO A 96 18.10 -7.26 -3.04
CA PRO A 96 19.27 -7.67 -2.27
C PRO A 96 18.87 -8.52 -1.05
N MET A 97 19.50 -9.68 -0.88
CA MET A 97 19.21 -10.58 0.23
C MET A 97 19.59 -9.99 1.61
N THR A 98 20.43 -8.96 1.63
CA THR A 98 20.83 -8.25 2.85
C THR A 98 19.78 -7.28 3.35
N ASN A 99 18.81 -6.94 2.52
CA ASN A 99 17.76 -5.99 2.81
C ASN A 99 16.42 -6.60 2.42
N MET A 100 15.56 -6.77 3.40
CA MET A 100 14.31 -7.48 3.21
C MET A 100 13.22 -6.58 2.68
N SER A 101 12.42 -7.09 1.76
CA SER A 101 11.13 -6.49 1.42
C SER A 101 10.00 -7.47 1.73
N MET A 102 8.80 -6.96 1.86
CA MET A 102 7.65 -7.74 2.29
C MET A 102 6.41 -7.44 1.43
N HIS A 103 5.53 -8.42 1.36
CA HIS A 103 4.12 -8.17 1.10
C HIS A 103 3.41 -8.02 2.44
N TYR A 104 2.31 -7.30 2.49
CA TYR A 104 1.50 -7.12 3.70
C TYR A 104 0.05 -6.81 3.35
N VAL A 105 -0.81 -6.89 4.35
CA VAL A 105 -2.23 -6.55 4.22
C VAL A 105 -2.46 -5.14 4.75
N PRO A 106 -2.88 -4.17 3.90
CA PRO A 106 -3.03 -2.76 4.29
C PRO A 106 -3.91 -2.53 5.50
N GLN A 107 -5.03 -3.24 5.59
CA GLN A 107 -5.93 -3.13 6.74
C GLN A 107 -5.26 -3.59 8.04
N LYS A 108 -4.51 -4.69 7.98
CA LYS A 108 -3.77 -5.19 9.15
C LYS A 108 -2.66 -4.21 9.57
N LEU A 109 -1.96 -3.58 8.59
CA LEU A 109 -0.98 -2.53 8.90
C LEU A 109 -1.64 -1.32 9.56
N SER A 110 -2.77 -0.86 9.04
CA SER A 110 -3.52 0.26 9.63
C SER A 110 -3.89 -0.04 11.09
N ASN A 111 -4.47 -1.21 11.36
CA ASN A 111 -4.82 -1.62 12.72
C ASN A 111 -3.58 -1.66 13.63
N ALA A 112 -2.50 -2.30 13.19
CA ALA A 112 -1.27 -2.40 13.95
C ALA A 112 -0.67 -1.03 14.29
N VAL A 113 -0.71 -0.06 13.37
CA VAL A 113 -0.23 1.31 13.59
C VAL A 113 -1.13 2.04 14.58
N LEU A 114 -2.45 2.00 14.39
CA LEU A 114 -3.41 2.71 15.25
C LEU A 114 -3.44 2.15 16.68
N GLU A 115 -3.20 0.87 16.85
CA GLU A 115 -3.21 0.17 18.15
C GLU A 115 -1.84 0.08 18.82
N SER A 116 -0.77 0.53 18.15
CA SER A 116 0.63 0.41 18.62
C SER A 116 0.92 1.17 19.93
N GLY A 117 0.11 2.17 20.27
CA GLY A 117 0.40 3.08 21.39
C GLY A 117 1.53 4.08 21.12
N LEU A 118 2.15 4.07 19.93
CA LEU A 118 3.26 4.96 19.57
C LEU A 118 2.79 6.36 19.16
N PHE A 119 1.52 6.51 18.81
CA PHE A 119 0.96 7.72 18.24
C PHE A 119 -0.24 8.23 19.05
N LYS A 120 -0.49 9.53 19.01
CA LYS A 120 -1.79 10.07 19.43
C LYS A 120 -2.79 9.86 18.30
N VAL A 121 -3.75 8.97 18.52
CA VAL A 121 -4.79 8.66 17.53
C VAL A 121 -6.05 9.45 17.84
N LYS A 122 -6.58 10.16 16.84
CA LYS A 122 -7.82 10.92 16.92
C LYS A 122 -8.81 10.45 15.86
N GLN A 123 -9.92 9.90 16.31
CA GLN A 123 -11.01 9.48 15.44
C GLN A 123 -11.89 10.68 15.09
N GLN A 124 -11.49 11.41 14.06
CA GLN A 124 -12.13 12.65 13.61
C GLN A 124 -12.00 12.79 12.10
N THR A 125 -13.11 13.13 11.43
CA THR A 125 -13.09 13.52 10.02
C THR A 125 -12.59 14.96 9.90
N ILE A 126 -11.56 15.19 9.11
CA ILE A 126 -10.99 16.51 8.85
C ILE A 126 -11.39 16.92 7.42
N ASN A 127 -12.11 18.02 7.29
CA ASN A 127 -12.52 18.58 5.99
C ASN A 127 -11.57 19.68 5.53
N ASP A 128 -11.20 20.59 6.43
CA ASP A 128 -10.31 21.72 6.18
C ASP A 128 -9.12 21.63 7.14
N PRO A 129 -8.00 21.02 6.70
CA PRO A 129 -6.84 20.82 7.58
C PRO A 129 -6.27 22.10 8.15
N GLU A 130 -6.23 23.17 7.37
CA GLU A 130 -5.64 24.44 7.80
C GLU A 130 -6.44 25.13 8.90
N LYS A 131 -7.74 24.88 8.96
CA LYS A 131 -8.63 25.47 9.98
C LYS A 131 -8.88 24.57 11.19
N GLU A 132 -8.83 23.25 10.96
CA GLU A 132 -9.24 22.28 11.97
C GLU A 132 -8.07 21.69 12.77
N ILE A 133 -6.84 21.83 12.27
CA ILE A 133 -5.65 21.24 12.87
C ILE A 133 -4.63 22.30 13.27
N ASP A 134 -4.28 22.29 14.55
CA ASP A 134 -3.16 23.07 15.08
C ASP A 134 -1.92 22.17 15.15
N ALA A 135 -1.05 22.26 14.13
CA ALA A 135 0.21 21.53 14.04
C ALA A 135 1.25 22.31 13.25
N ASP A 136 2.53 22.07 13.54
CA ASP A 136 3.65 22.68 12.81
C ASP A 136 3.79 22.14 11.38
N ILE A 137 3.42 20.86 11.20
CA ILE A 137 3.46 20.16 9.90
C ILE A 137 2.17 19.35 9.75
N ILE A 138 1.52 19.48 8.61
CA ILE A 138 0.34 18.72 8.23
C ILE A 138 0.67 17.84 7.02
N ILE A 139 0.44 16.54 7.13
CA ILE A 139 0.60 15.56 6.05
C ILE A 139 -0.78 15.04 5.67
N ASP A 140 -1.27 15.47 4.51
CA ASP A 140 -2.59 15.06 4.01
C ASP A 140 -2.51 13.73 3.26
N CYS A 141 -3.00 12.67 3.91
CA CYS A 141 -3.08 11.31 3.39
C CYS A 141 -4.53 10.83 3.19
N ARG A 142 -5.49 11.73 2.99
CA ARG A 142 -6.93 11.40 2.84
C ARG A 142 -7.30 10.71 1.53
N GLY A 143 -6.35 10.48 0.64
CA GLY A 143 -6.59 9.82 -0.64
C GLY A 143 -7.18 10.75 -1.71
N ARG A 144 -7.77 10.16 -2.76
CA ARG A 144 -8.12 10.89 -3.98
C ARG A 144 -9.37 11.77 -3.87
N HIS A 145 -10.29 11.45 -2.95
CA HIS A 145 -11.62 12.06 -2.92
C HIS A 145 -11.67 13.49 -2.36
N ASN A 146 -10.64 13.89 -1.63
CA ASN A 146 -10.59 15.19 -0.95
C ASN A 146 -9.55 16.15 -1.56
N ARG A 147 -9.16 15.92 -2.82
CA ARG A 147 -8.22 16.82 -3.48
C ARG A 147 -8.91 18.08 -3.95
N ASP A 148 -8.35 19.20 -3.59
CA ASP A 148 -8.66 20.49 -4.21
C ASP A 148 -8.20 20.42 -5.67
N LYS A 149 -9.18 20.46 -6.58
CA LYS A 149 -8.94 20.35 -8.03
C LYS A 149 -8.13 21.51 -8.58
N ASP A 150 -8.11 22.64 -7.88
CA ASP A 150 -7.44 23.86 -8.34
C ASP A 150 -5.93 23.83 -8.05
N ASN A 151 -5.49 22.94 -7.15
CA ASN A 151 -4.08 22.78 -6.76
C ASN A 151 -3.36 21.58 -7.41
N TYR A 152 -4.02 20.85 -8.31
CA TYR A 152 -3.45 19.66 -8.93
C TYR A 152 -3.66 19.64 -10.44
N GLU A 153 -2.58 19.41 -11.16
CA GLU A 153 -2.67 19.13 -12.60
C GLU A 153 -2.92 17.63 -12.83
N PRO A 154 -3.86 17.26 -13.72
CA PRO A 154 -4.09 15.86 -14.06
C PRO A 154 -2.91 15.33 -14.89
N LEU A 155 -2.28 14.26 -14.41
CA LEU A 155 -1.33 13.51 -15.20
C LEU A 155 -2.07 12.60 -16.20
N ILE A 156 -1.50 12.44 -17.38
CA ILE A 156 -1.97 11.46 -18.34
C ILE A 156 -1.60 10.07 -17.80
N ASN A 157 -2.61 9.30 -17.41
CA ASN A 157 -2.45 7.90 -17.05
C ASN A 157 -3.17 7.06 -18.10
N PRO A 158 -2.43 6.26 -18.90
CA PRO A 158 -3.06 5.39 -19.90
C PRO A 158 -3.92 4.28 -19.29
N LEU A 159 -3.71 3.94 -18.03
CA LEU A 159 -4.49 2.94 -17.30
C LEU A 159 -5.32 3.63 -16.22
N ASN A 160 -6.62 3.72 -16.43
CA ASN A 160 -7.53 4.51 -15.60
C ASN A 160 -8.54 3.68 -14.80
N ALA A 161 -8.50 2.35 -14.93
CA ALA A 161 -9.37 1.41 -14.25
C ALA A 161 -8.58 0.21 -13.70
N CYS A 162 -9.12 -0.40 -12.67
CA CYS A 162 -8.54 -1.61 -12.08
C CYS A 162 -9.65 -2.58 -11.66
N LEU A 163 -9.50 -3.85 -12.02
CA LEU A 163 -10.26 -4.96 -11.46
C LEU A 163 -9.46 -5.58 -10.33
N LEU A 164 -10.07 -5.79 -9.19
CA LEU A 164 -9.43 -6.39 -8.02
C LEU A 164 -10.09 -7.71 -7.67
N CYS A 165 -9.27 -8.74 -7.43
CA CYS A 165 -9.72 -10.05 -7.00
C CYS A 165 -8.82 -10.56 -5.87
N ARG A 166 -9.39 -11.35 -4.99
CA ARG A 166 -8.66 -12.05 -3.92
C ARG A 166 -9.07 -13.52 -3.93
N LYS A 167 -8.07 -14.38 -3.94
CA LYS A 167 -8.23 -15.82 -3.77
C LYS A 167 -7.81 -16.20 -2.35
N GLU A 168 -8.62 -16.96 -1.63
CA GLU A 168 -8.25 -17.52 -0.35
C GLU A 168 -7.14 -18.56 -0.52
N GLY A 169 -6.29 -18.64 0.48
CA GLY A 169 -5.09 -19.47 0.46
C GLY A 169 -3.90 -18.76 -0.22
N ARG A 170 -2.74 -18.95 0.39
CA ARG A 170 -1.47 -18.47 -0.14
C ARG A 170 -0.96 -19.43 -1.21
N ASP A 171 -0.45 -18.89 -2.30
CA ASP A 171 0.46 -19.63 -3.17
C ASP A 171 1.83 -19.67 -2.47
N ASN A 172 2.16 -20.81 -1.85
CA ASN A 172 3.38 -20.95 -1.04
C ASN A 172 4.67 -20.88 -1.86
N ASP A 173 4.60 -21.10 -3.16
CA ASP A 173 5.76 -21.05 -4.06
C ASP A 173 6.06 -19.63 -4.49
N LEU A 174 5.13 -18.70 -4.30
CA LEU A 174 5.31 -17.29 -4.61
C LEU A 174 5.95 -16.52 -3.46
N ILE A 175 7.24 -16.26 -3.58
CA ILE A 175 8.00 -15.37 -2.68
C ILE A 175 8.36 -14.03 -3.33
N TYR A 176 7.68 -13.66 -4.39
CA TYR A 176 7.88 -12.44 -5.17
C TYR A 176 6.54 -11.89 -5.68
N THR A 177 6.51 -10.62 -6.08
CA THR A 177 5.38 -10.07 -6.83
C THR A 177 5.49 -10.51 -8.28
N ARG A 178 4.42 -11.02 -8.88
CA ARG A 178 4.34 -11.19 -10.34
C ARG A 178 3.70 -9.97 -10.98
N THR A 179 4.18 -9.60 -12.15
CA THR A 179 3.58 -8.58 -13.01
C THR A 179 3.49 -9.16 -14.41
N VAL A 180 2.28 -9.40 -14.88
CA VAL A 180 2.00 -10.06 -16.15
C VAL A 180 1.45 -9.04 -17.13
N ALA A 181 2.16 -8.78 -18.23
CA ALA A 181 1.67 -7.92 -19.29
C ALA A 181 0.63 -8.66 -20.15
N THR A 182 -0.43 -7.95 -20.48
CA THR A 182 -1.51 -8.44 -21.35
C THR A 182 -1.67 -7.49 -22.54
N PRO A 183 -2.42 -7.85 -23.59
CA PRO A 183 -2.64 -6.95 -24.73
C PRO A 183 -3.18 -5.57 -24.37
N ASP A 184 -4.06 -5.51 -23.34
CA ASP A 184 -4.84 -4.31 -23.01
C ASP A 184 -4.48 -3.71 -21.64
N GLY A 185 -3.47 -4.25 -20.96
CA GLY A 185 -3.09 -3.82 -19.62
C GLY A 185 -2.05 -4.70 -18.97
N TRP A 186 -2.13 -4.85 -17.66
CA TRP A 186 -1.26 -5.77 -16.93
C TRP A 186 -1.87 -6.19 -15.59
N THR A 187 -1.50 -7.37 -15.13
CA THR A 187 -1.93 -7.92 -13.85
C THR A 187 -0.78 -7.93 -12.86
N PHE A 188 -1.05 -7.51 -11.62
CA PHE A 188 -0.17 -7.84 -10.51
C PHE A 188 -0.72 -9.03 -9.72
N VAL A 189 0.20 -9.83 -9.17
CA VAL A 189 -0.11 -10.93 -8.25
C VAL A 189 0.71 -10.75 -6.99
N VAL A 190 0.03 -10.62 -5.86
CA VAL A 190 0.65 -10.37 -4.54
C VAL A 190 0.26 -11.48 -3.59
N PRO A 191 1.20 -12.37 -3.20
CA PRO A 191 0.96 -13.40 -2.21
C PRO A 191 1.00 -12.81 -0.81
N ASN A 192 -0.12 -12.91 -0.09
CA ASN A 192 -0.22 -12.56 1.33
C ASN A 192 -0.17 -13.82 2.19
N GLN A 193 -0.18 -13.66 3.49
CA GLN A 193 -0.09 -14.78 4.44
C GLN A 193 -1.24 -15.80 4.29
N ASP A 194 -2.46 -15.33 4.09
CA ASP A 194 -3.71 -16.12 4.06
C ASP A 194 -4.43 -16.10 2.71
N SER A 195 -3.91 -15.38 1.73
CA SER A 195 -4.57 -15.16 0.46
C SER A 195 -3.61 -14.69 -0.62
N THR A 196 -4.04 -14.74 -1.87
CA THR A 196 -3.34 -14.13 -3.00
C THR A 196 -4.24 -13.06 -3.61
N SER A 197 -3.68 -11.86 -3.77
CA SER A 197 -4.36 -10.71 -4.35
C SER A 197 -3.96 -10.54 -5.81
N TYR A 198 -4.94 -10.22 -6.64
CA TYR A 198 -4.78 -9.96 -8.07
C TYR A 198 -5.38 -8.60 -8.39
N GLY A 199 -4.73 -7.84 -9.27
CA GLY A 199 -5.29 -6.61 -9.78
C GLY A 199 -4.91 -6.41 -11.24
N TYR A 200 -5.92 -6.26 -12.08
CA TYR A 200 -5.78 -5.99 -13.50
C TYR A 200 -5.99 -4.51 -13.78
N LEU A 201 -4.95 -3.86 -14.26
CA LEU A 201 -4.99 -2.45 -14.65
C LEU A 201 -5.19 -2.31 -16.15
N TYR A 202 -6.16 -1.52 -16.56
CA TYR A 202 -6.54 -1.34 -17.96
C TYR A 202 -7.10 0.06 -18.24
N ASN A 203 -7.35 0.35 -19.51
CA ASN A 203 -8.00 1.59 -19.93
C ASN A 203 -9.46 1.31 -20.31
N ASN A 204 -10.40 1.75 -19.47
CA ASN A 204 -11.83 1.52 -19.68
C ASN A 204 -12.47 2.35 -20.82
N LYS A 205 -11.69 3.20 -21.47
CA LYS A 205 -12.12 3.88 -22.69
C LYS A 205 -11.83 3.07 -23.96
N ILE A 206 -11.01 2.02 -23.85
CA ILE A 206 -10.55 1.17 -24.94
C ILE A 206 -11.06 -0.25 -24.76
N THR A 207 -10.96 -0.78 -23.55
CA THR A 207 -11.29 -2.16 -23.19
C THR A 207 -12.52 -2.17 -22.27
N SER A 208 -13.53 -2.97 -22.60
CA SER A 208 -14.71 -3.14 -21.76
C SER A 208 -14.37 -3.87 -20.46
N LYS A 209 -15.23 -3.77 -19.45
CA LYS A 209 -15.04 -4.49 -18.19
C LYS A 209 -15.09 -6.01 -18.39
N GLU A 210 -15.92 -6.47 -19.32
CA GLU A 210 -16.09 -7.88 -19.68
C GLU A 210 -14.81 -8.44 -20.30
N GLU A 211 -14.23 -7.73 -21.27
CA GLU A 211 -12.94 -8.08 -21.88
C GLU A 211 -11.79 -8.04 -20.87
N ALA A 212 -11.76 -7.01 -20.03
CA ALA A 212 -10.76 -6.91 -18.95
C ALA A 212 -10.88 -8.07 -17.95
N THR A 213 -12.11 -8.50 -17.64
CA THR A 213 -12.33 -9.67 -16.78
C THR A 213 -11.85 -10.95 -17.43
N TYR A 214 -12.11 -11.13 -18.71
CA TYR A 214 -11.63 -12.28 -19.48
C TYR A 214 -10.09 -12.33 -19.49
N ASN A 215 -9.44 -11.20 -19.84
CA ASN A 215 -7.98 -11.10 -19.88
C ASN A 215 -7.30 -11.32 -18.51
N MET A 216 -8.00 -11.04 -17.42
CA MET A 216 -7.51 -11.28 -16.06
C MET A 216 -7.56 -12.76 -15.69
N MET A 217 -8.43 -13.54 -16.32
CA MET A 217 -8.67 -14.96 -15.97
C MET A 217 -7.81 -15.94 -16.78
N GLU A 218 -7.27 -15.49 -17.91
CA GLU A 218 -6.29 -16.22 -18.72
C GLU A 218 -4.87 -16.13 -18.14
#